data_fe762f44700a7d796548f60b0a19bd96
#
_entry.id   fe762f44700a7d796548f60b0a19bd96
#
_cell.length_a   1.000
_cell.length_b   1.000
_cell.length_c   1.000
_cell.angle_alpha   90.00
_cell.angle_beta   90.00
_cell.angle_gamma   90.00
#
_symmetry.space_group_name_H-M   'P 1'
#
loop_
_entity.id
_entity.type
_entity.pdbx_description
1 polymer ?
#
loop_
_entity_poly.entity_id
_entity_poly.type
_entity_poly.pdbx_seq_one_letter_code
_entity_poly.pdbx_strand_id
1 'polypeptide(L)'
;ETILRYMQKFAELYSEVSNLPQVGEDFRSEEIEPLFAIPWGHHKIIIDKCNGNPKKALFFVNQVIQNNWSRAVLLNFLDTDLYERQGKAITNFNLTLPAMHSDLAQEITKDPYKFDFITLTQSYNEKELKDALMDNIQKFLLELGNGFAFVGREYRIEIGSTENFIDMLFYHIRLHCYVVVEVKVTEFESSYAGQLGTYVVA
;
A
#
# COMPACT_ATOMS: atom_id res chain seq x y z
N GLU A 1 -12.76 -31.74 11.02
CA GLU A 1 -11.28 -31.87 10.85
C GLU A 1 -10.63 -30.56 10.37
N THR A 2 -11.13 -29.89 9.33
CA THR A 2 -10.51 -28.68 8.75
C THR A 2 -10.46 -27.51 9.73
N ILE A 3 -11.51 -27.26 10.53
CA ILE A 3 -11.56 -26.15 11.50
C ILE A 3 -10.52 -26.33 12.59
N LEU A 4 -10.45 -27.51 13.19
CA LEU A 4 -9.49 -27.83 14.26
C LEU A 4 -8.04 -27.65 13.80
N ARG A 5 -7.73 -28.04 12.57
CA ARG A 5 -6.40 -27.84 11.97
C ARG A 5 -6.04 -26.34 11.84
N TYR A 6 -6.99 -25.50 11.44
CA TYR A 6 -6.73 -24.06 11.40
C TYR A 6 -6.62 -23.43 12.78
N MET A 7 -7.39 -23.91 13.77
CA MET A 7 -7.24 -23.45 15.15
C MET A 7 -5.86 -23.80 15.72
N GLN A 8 -5.38 -25.02 15.44
CA GLN A 8 -4.02 -25.41 15.82
C GLN A 8 -2.97 -24.51 15.16
N LYS A 9 -3.03 -24.30 13.85
CA LYS A 9 -2.11 -23.42 13.12
C LYS A 9 -2.18 -21.97 13.61
N PHE A 10 -3.36 -21.49 14.00
CA PHE A 10 -3.54 -20.17 14.60
C PHE A 10 -2.79 -20.07 15.93
N ALA A 11 -2.99 -21.04 16.82
CA ALA A 11 -2.31 -21.09 18.11
C ALA A 11 -0.78 -21.18 17.94
N GLU A 12 -0.29 -21.98 16.99
CA GLU A 12 1.14 -22.11 16.68
C GLU A 12 1.71 -20.80 16.13
N LEU A 13 1.01 -20.13 15.17
CA LEU A 13 1.46 -18.92 14.52
C LEU A 13 1.59 -17.74 15.49
N TYR A 14 0.69 -17.65 16.46
CA TYR A 14 0.64 -16.54 17.42
C TYR A 14 1.11 -16.94 18.82
N SER A 15 1.76 -18.10 18.99
CA SER A 15 2.22 -18.62 20.27
C SER A 15 3.22 -17.70 21.00
N GLU A 16 4.05 -16.97 20.25
CA GLU A 16 5.02 -16.05 20.84
C GLU A 16 4.38 -14.69 21.20
N VAL A 17 3.27 -14.35 20.55
CA VAL A 17 2.51 -13.10 20.79
C VAL A 17 1.49 -13.31 21.91
N SER A 18 0.97 -14.50 22.00
CA SER A 18 0.04 -14.93 23.02
C SER A 18 0.79 -15.78 24.07
N ASN A 19 1.34 -15.15 25.10
CA ASN A 19 1.31 -15.79 26.41
C ASN A 19 -0.17 -15.92 26.77
N LEU A 20 -0.82 -16.94 26.19
CA LEU A 20 -2.25 -17.21 26.45
C LEU A 20 -2.36 -17.42 27.97
N PRO A 21 -3.12 -16.58 28.69
CA PRO A 21 -3.33 -16.78 30.12
C PRO A 21 -3.90 -18.17 30.33
N GLN A 22 -3.47 -18.83 31.41
CA GLN A 22 -4.09 -20.08 31.80
C GLN A 22 -5.56 -19.82 32.14
N VAL A 23 -6.40 -20.84 31.99
CA VAL A 23 -7.84 -20.78 32.25
C VAL A 23 -8.11 -20.08 33.60
N GLY A 24 -8.61 -18.84 33.57
CA GLY A 24 -8.93 -18.05 34.76
C GLY A 24 -8.27 -16.67 34.85
N GLU A 25 -7.35 -16.31 33.94
CA GLU A 25 -6.78 -14.96 33.86
C GLU A 25 -7.52 -14.10 32.83
N ASP A 26 -7.71 -12.81 33.15
CA ASP A 26 -8.40 -11.85 32.26
C ASP A 26 -7.64 -11.65 30.94
N PHE A 27 -8.31 -11.86 29.81
CA PHE A 27 -7.83 -11.62 28.45
C PHE A 27 -7.63 -10.12 28.17
N ARG A 28 -6.69 -9.47 28.81
CA ARG A 28 -6.42 -8.03 28.60
C ARG A 28 -4.94 -7.75 28.33
N SER A 29 -4.37 -8.40 27.31
CA SER A 29 -3.13 -7.87 26.76
C SER A 29 -3.46 -7.12 25.45
N GLU A 30 -3.03 -5.88 25.34
CA GLU A 30 -3.19 -5.01 24.18
C GLU A 30 -2.68 -5.66 22.88
N GLU A 31 -1.83 -6.68 22.98
CA GLU A 31 -1.27 -7.43 21.86
C GLU A 31 -2.20 -8.51 21.30
N ILE A 32 -3.13 -9.04 22.09
CA ILE A 32 -4.06 -10.11 21.65
C ILE A 32 -5.35 -9.53 21.09
N GLU A 33 -5.79 -8.36 21.55
CA GLU A 33 -7.03 -7.73 21.15
C GLU A 33 -7.17 -7.57 19.61
N PRO A 34 -6.13 -7.18 18.86
CA PRO A 34 -6.20 -7.10 17.41
C PRO A 34 -6.53 -8.42 16.72
N LEU A 35 -6.11 -9.56 17.27
CA LEU A 35 -6.37 -10.87 16.66
C LEU A 35 -7.88 -11.20 16.62
N PHE A 36 -8.65 -10.67 17.56
CA PHE A 36 -10.10 -10.87 17.61
C PHE A 36 -10.90 -9.82 16.84
N ALA A 37 -10.24 -8.76 16.39
CA ALA A 37 -10.88 -7.66 15.67
C ALA A 37 -11.18 -7.97 14.20
N ILE A 38 -10.60 -9.04 13.63
CA ILE A 38 -10.81 -9.42 12.24
C ILE A 38 -11.55 -10.76 12.12
N PRO A 39 -12.36 -10.94 11.04
CA PRO A 39 -13.12 -12.18 10.85
C PRO A 39 -12.23 -13.40 10.66
N TRP A 40 -12.67 -14.57 11.15
CA TRP A 40 -11.95 -15.85 11.00
C TRP A 40 -11.54 -16.18 9.56
N GLY A 41 -12.35 -15.76 8.58
CA GLY A 41 -12.02 -15.94 7.16
C GLY A 41 -10.75 -15.24 6.70
N HIS A 42 -10.37 -14.11 7.32
CA HIS A 42 -9.11 -13.41 7.08
C HIS A 42 -7.94 -14.18 7.70
N HIS A 43 -8.10 -14.67 8.95
CA HIS A 43 -7.07 -15.47 9.59
C HIS A 43 -6.68 -16.71 8.79
N LYS A 44 -7.65 -17.40 8.17
CA LYS A 44 -7.35 -18.56 7.33
C LYS A 44 -6.43 -18.22 6.17
N ILE A 45 -6.66 -17.07 5.50
CA ILE A 45 -5.82 -16.60 4.41
C ILE A 45 -4.42 -16.23 4.92
N ILE A 46 -4.36 -15.49 6.04
CA ILE A 46 -3.09 -15.09 6.68
C ILE A 46 -2.26 -16.33 7.08
N ILE A 47 -2.89 -17.32 7.72
CA ILE A 47 -2.23 -18.58 8.13
C ILE A 47 -1.63 -19.30 6.92
N ASP A 48 -2.38 -19.39 5.81
CA ASP A 48 -1.93 -20.12 4.64
C ASP A 48 -0.81 -19.37 3.87
N LYS A 49 -0.80 -18.04 3.92
CA LYS A 49 0.12 -17.21 3.12
C LYS A 49 1.35 -16.71 3.89
N CYS A 50 1.29 -16.60 5.21
CA CYS A 50 2.41 -16.07 5.99
C CYS A 50 3.46 -17.14 6.38
N ASN A 51 3.26 -18.40 6.01
CA ASN A 51 4.24 -19.49 6.19
C ASN A 51 4.85 -19.58 7.60
N GLY A 52 4.04 -19.40 8.64
CA GLY A 52 4.51 -19.45 10.02
C GLY A 52 5.29 -18.21 10.50
N ASN A 53 5.29 -17.11 9.76
CA ASN A 53 5.93 -15.85 10.17
C ASN A 53 4.95 -14.99 10.98
N PRO A 54 5.09 -14.90 12.34
CA PRO A 54 4.15 -14.18 13.19
C PRO A 54 4.19 -12.67 12.95
N LYS A 55 5.36 -12.09 12.66
CA LYS A 55 5.51 -10.65 12.40
C LYS A 55 4.78 -10.25 11.13
N LYS A 56 4.94 -11.04 10.05
CA LYS A 56 4.20 -10.84 8.79
C LYS A 56 2.69 -11.01 9.00
N ALA A 57 2.28 -12.01 9.78
CA ALA A 57 0.88 -12.24 10.09
C ALA A 57 0.24 -11.08 10.85
N LEU A 58 0.89 -10.58 11.91
CA LEU A 58 0.44 -9.41 12.68
C LEU A 58 0.38 -8.14 11.85
N PHE A 59 1.36 -7.93 10.97
CA PHE A 59 1.33 -6.82 10.03
C PHE A 59 0.03 -6.84 9.22
N PHE A 60 -0.35 -7.99 8.63
CA PHE A 60 -1.58 -8.09 7.84
C PHE A 60 -2.84 -8.02 8.68
N VAL A 61 -2.84 -8.50 9.92
CA VAL A 61 -3.95 -8.28 10.87
C VAL A 61 -4.19 -6.78 11.07
N ASN A 62 -3.14 -6.02 11.37
CA ASN A 62 -3.21 -4.58 11.58
C ASN A 62 -3.66 -3.85 10.30
N GLN A 63 -3.16 -4.26 9.12
CA GLN A 63 -3.60 -3.68 7.85
C GLN A 63 -5.10 -3.92 7.58
N VAL A 64 -5.62 -5.10 7.90
CA VAL A 64 -7.05 -5.40 7.79
C VAL A 64 -7.88 -4.49 8.71
N ILE A 65 -7.44 -4.30 9.96
CA ILE A 65 -8.13 -3.43 10.94
C ILE A 65 -8.12 -1.98 10.48
N GLN A 66 -6.95 -1.45 10.16
CA GLN A 66 -6.77 -0.03 9.81
C GLN A 66 -7.51 0.37 8.53
N ASN A 67 -7.58 -0.54 7.57
CA ASN A 67 -8.06 -0.25 6.22
C ASN A 67 -9.38 -0.94 5.87
N ASN A 68 -9.96 -1.70 6.80
CA ASN A 68 -11.18 -2.48 6.59
C ASN A 68 -11.13 -3.37 5.33
N TRP A 69 -10.00 -4.04 5.11
CA TRP A 69 -9.81 -4.84 3.90
C TRP A 69 -10.76 -6.02 3.83
N SER A 70 -11.36 -6.20 2.66
CA SER A 70 -12.05 -7.44 2.32
C SER A 70 -11.03 -8.58 2.13
N ARG A 71 -11.52 -9.84 2.14
CA ARG A 71 -10.66 -11.01 1.87
C ARG A 71 -9.96 -10.94 0.51
N ALA A 72 -10.60 -10.38 -0.51
CA ALA A 72 -10.03 -10.24 -1.84
C ALA A 72 -8.88 -9.22 -1.85
N VAL A 73 -9.03 -8.10 -1.16
CA VAL A 73 -7.99 -7.07 -1.02
C VAL A 73 -6.81 -7.61 -0.21
N LEU A 74 -7.07 -8.28 0.92
CA LEU A 74 -6.04 -8.92 1.72
C LEU A 74 -5.23 -9.92 0.89
N LEU A 75 -5.91 -10.80 0.13
CA LEU A 75 -5.25 -11.78 -0.72
C LEU A 75 -4.35 -11.12 -1.77
N ASN A 76 -4.85 -10.06 -2.42
CA ASN A 76 -4.06 -9.30 -3.39
C ASN A 76 -2.75 -8.78 -2.78
N PHE A 77 -2.80 -8.19 -1.58
CA PHE A 77 -1.61 -7.65 -0.93
C PHE A 77 -0.66 -8.72 -0.39
N LEU A 78 -1.17 -9.87 0.01
CA LEU A 78 -0.36 -11.03 0.35
C LEU A 78 0.37 -11.59 -0.88
N ASP A 79 -0.30 -11.66 -2.03
CA ASP A 79 0.25 -12.17 -3.28
C ASP A 79 1.23 -11.19 -3.94
N THR A 80 1.14 -9.90 -3.63
CA THR A 80 2.04 -8.86 -4.14
C THR A 80 3.15 -8.47 -3.17
N ASP A 81 3.43 -9.27 -2.15
CA ASP A 81 4.52 -9.10 -1.18
C ASP A 81 4.54 -7.73 -0.49
N LEU A 82 3.37 -7.21 -0.11
CA LEU A 82 3.26 -5.88 0.51
C LEU A 82 4.16 -5.74 1.75
N TYR A 83 4.22 -6.76 2.60
CA TYR A 83 5.04 -6.75 3.82
C TYR A 83 6.53 -6.52 3.54
N GLU A 84 7.02 -7.08 2.44
CA GLU A 84 8.42 -7.00 2.05
C GLU A 84 8.81 -5.65 1.43
N ARG A 85 7.88 -4.92 0.84
CA ARG A 85 8.16 -3.69 0.07
C ARG A 85 7.58 -2.41 0.68
N GLN A 86 6.65 -2.47 1.63
CA GLN A 86 6.11 -1.28 2.30
C GLN A 86 7.19 -0.59 3.13
N GLY A 87 7.24 0.73 3.05
CA GLY A 87 8.19 1.56 3.78
C GLY A 87 9.65 1.49 3.31
N LYS A 88 9.94 0.79 2.20
CA LYS A 88 11.31 0.60 1.68
C LYS A 88 11.71 1.58 0.58
N ALA A 89 10.83 2.47 0.15
CA ALA A 89 11.18 3.47 -0.84
C ALA A 89 12.34 4.36 -0.38
N ILE A 90 13.29 4.62 -1.26
CA ILE A 90 14.36 5.59 -1.02
C ILE A 90 13.75 6.97 -1.16
N THR A 91 13.68 7.71 -0.06
CA THR A 91 13.04 9.02 -0.02
C THR A 91 13.92 10.06 0.69
N ASN A 92 13.55 11.32 0.57
CA ASN A 92 14.16 12.42 1.33
C ASN A 92 13.19 13.03 2.35
N PHE A 93 12.15 12.33 2.70
CA PHE A 93 11.08 12.84 3.57
C PHE A 93 11.60 13.31 4.93
N ASN A 94 12.58 12.60 5.51
CA ASN A 94 13.22 12.98 6.77
C ASN A 94 13.98 14.33 6.71
N LEU A 95 14.30 14.81 5.51
CA LEU A 95 14.97 16.09 5.29
C LEU A 95 13.98 17.22 4.93
N THR A 96 12.82 16.86 4.39
CA THR A 96 11.89 17.80 3.75
C THR A 96 10.57 17.97 4.48
N LEU A 97 10.19 17.02 5.33
CA LEU A 97 8.91 17.01 6.06
C LEU A 97 9.12 17.04 7.58
N PRO A 98 8.15 17.61 8.34
CA PRO A 98 8.11 17.44 9.79
C PRO A 98 8.09 15.94 10.16
N ALA A 99 8.73 15.56 11.28
CA ALA A 99 8.96 14.16 11.66
C ALA A 99 7.70 13.27 11.57
N MET A 100 6.57 13.73 12.12
CA MET A 100 5.31 12.96 12.06
C MET A 100 4.83 12.68 10.63
N HIS A 101 4.98 13.64 9.71
CA HIS A 101 4.60 13.48 8.29
C HIS A 101 5.64 12.67 7.52
N SER A 102 6.92 12.82 7.87
CA SER A 102 8.02 12.06 7.28
C SER A 102 7.86 10.56 7.54
N ASP A 103 7.62 10.17 8.78
CA ASP A 103 7.45 8.76 9.17
C ASP A 103 6.23 8.15 8.46
N LEU A 104 5.09 8.86 8.45
CA LEU A 104 3.90 8.41 7.76
C LEU A 104 4.12 8.31 6.24
N ALA A 105 4.77 9.30 5.62
CA ALA A 105 5.06 9.28 4.19
C ALA A 105 6.00 8.12 3.81
N GLN A 106 7.01 7.85 4.65
CA GLN A 106 7.91 6.71 4.46
C GLN A 106 7.17 5.38 4.61
N GLU A 107 6.28 5.25 5.61
CA GLU A 107 5.52 4.02 5.85
C GLU A 107 4.61 3.65 4.66
N ILE A 108 3.96 4.64 4.03
CA ILE A 108 2.99 4.39 2.96
C ILE A 108 3.61 4.24 1.57
N THR A 109 4.87 4.65 1.38
CA THR A 109 5.56 4.47 0.10
C THR A 109 6.10 3.06 -0.06
N LYS A 110 6.17 2.59 -1.29
CA LYS A 110 6.61 1.24 -1.65
C LYS A 110 7.77 1.29 -2.63
N ASP A 111 8.57 0.24 -2.63
CA ASP A 111 9.59 0.02 -3.65
C ASP A 111 9.78 -1.49 -3.85
N PRO A 112 9.54 -2.02 -5.04
CA PRO A 112 8.88 -1.37 -6.19
C PRO A 112 7.34 -1.35 -6.06
N TYR A 113 6.67 -0.50 -6.85
CA TYR A 113 5.24 -0.65 -7.15
C TYR A 113 5.04 -1.79 -8.15
N LYS A 114 3.95 -2.56 -8.01
CA LYS A 114 3.63 -3.69 -8.87
C LYS A 114 2.40 -3.38 -9.74
N PHE A 115 2.59 -3.42 -11.05
CA PHE A 115 1.55 -3.13 -12.04
C PHE A 115 1.17 -4.38 -12.87
N ASP A 116 1.30 -5.57 -12.29
CA ASP A 116 1.02 -6.87 -12.95
C ASP A 116 -0.43 -7.00 -13.43
N PHE A 117 -1.32 -6.13 -12.93
CA PHE A 117 -2.72 -6.05 -13.37
C PHE A 117 -2.89 -5.36 -14.73
N ILE A 118 -1.84 -4.73 -15.27
CA ILE A 118 -1.84 -4.09 -16.57
C ILE A 118 -1.40 -5.12 -17.60
N THR A 119 -2.26 -5.37 -18.59
CA THR A 119 -1.92 -6.22 -19.74
C THR A 119 -1.56 -5.32 -20.91
N LEU A 120 -0.26 -5.20 -21.18
CA LEU A 120 0.26 -4.46 -22.33
C LEU A 120 1.03 -5.41 -23.26
N THR A 121 1.09 -5.06 -24.53
CA THR A 121 1.95 -5.74 -25.52
C THR A 121 3.43 -5.50 -25.20
N GLN A 122 4.34 -6.29 -25.77
CA GLN A 122 5.79 -6.18 -25.50
C GLN A 122 6.40 -4.80 -25.81
N SER A 123 5.77 -4.02 -26.70
CA SER A 123 6.14 -2.62 -26.96
C SER A 123 4.92 -1.74 -26.78
N TYR A 124 4.94 -0.85 -25.83
CA TYR A 124 3.89 0.12 -25.55
C TYR A 124 4.50 1.51 -25.34
N ASN A 125 3.71 2.56 -25.59
CA ASN A 125 4.08 3.94 -25.38
C ASN A 125 3.48 4.49 -24.07
N GLU A 126 3.88 5.72 -23.67
CA GLU A 126 3.40 6.37 -22.44
C GLU A 126 1.88 6.53 -22.41
N LYS A 127 1.26 6.83 -23.55
CA LYS A 127 -0.20 7.00 -23.64
C LYS A 127 -0.92 5.68 -23.35
N GLU A 128 -0.47 4.59 -23.98
CA GLU A 128 -1.06 3.26 -23.76
C GLU A 128 -0.91 2.80 -22.31
N LEU A 129 0.21 3.11 -21.66
CA LEU A 129 0.40 2.84 -20.24
C LEU A 129 -0.55 3.68 -19.38
N LYS A 130 -0.68 4.99 -19.65
CA LYS A 130 -1.61 5.87 -18.94
C LYS A 130 -3.07 5.42 -19.11
N ASP A 131 -3.46 5.03 -20.30
CA ASP A 131 -4.81 4.53 -20.59
C ASP A 131 -5.06 3.23 -19.80
N ALA A 132 -4.13 2.27 -19.82
CA ALA A 132 -4.25 1.02 -19.09
C ALA A 132 -4.31 1.20 -17.57
N LEU A 133 -3.59 2.17 -17.01
CA LEU A 133 -3.68 2.54 -15.60
C LEU A 133 -5.08 3.09 -15.26
N MET A 134 -5.63 3.94 -16.13
CA MET A 134 -6.97 4.51 -15.93
C MET A 134 -8.08 3.45 -16.08
N ASP A 135 -7.98 2.57 -17.04
CA ASP A 135 -8.93 1.46 -17.21
C ASP A 135 -8.94 0.52 -16.00
N ASN A 136 -7.83 0.47 -15.29
CA ASN A 136 -7.68 -0.31 -14.05
C ASN A 136 -7.54 0.58 -12.80
N ILE A 137 -8.13 1.76 -12.78
CA ILE A 137 -7.94 2.76 -11.70
C ILE A 137 -8.17 2.20 -10.30
N GLN A 138 -9.11 1.27 -10.11
CA GLN A 138 -9.33 0.65 -8.81
C GLN A 138 -8.11 -0.15 -8.35
N LYS A 139 -7.50 -0.95 -9.23
CA LYS A 139 -6.30 -1.72 -8.93
C LYS A 139 -5.10 -0.82 -8.75
N PHE A 140 -5.02 0.26 -9.54
CA PHE A 140 -3.98 1.26 -9.41
C PHE A 140 -4.06 1.96 -8.05
N LEU A 141 -5.23 2.41 -7.60
CA LEU A 141 -5.43 3.01 -6.28
C LEU A 141 -5.10 2.02 -5.15
N LEU A 142 -5.46 0.73 -5.29
CA LEU A 142 -5.06 -0.31 -4.33
C LEU A 142 -3.53 -0.45 -4.27
N GLU A 143 -2.86 -0.42 -5.41
CA GLU A 143 -1.41 -0.50 -5.45
C GLU A 143 -0.74 0.74 -4.88
N LEU A 144 -1.23 1.95 -5.18
CA LEU A 144 -0.75 3.17 -4.52
C LEU A 144 -0.87 3.09 -3.01
N GLY A 145 -1.96 2.54 -2.52
CA GLY A 145 -2.22 2.33 -1.10
C GLY A 145 -3.39 3.15 -0.55
N ASN A 146 -3.58 3.04 0.76
CA ASN A 146 -4.71 3.70 1.42
C ASN A 146 -4.47 5.21 1.56
N GLY A 147 -5.53 5.97 1.34
CA GLY A 147 -5.53 7.42 1.50
C GLY A 147 -5.37 8.20 0.19
N PHE A 148 -5.16 7.54 -0.94
CA PHE A 148 -5.12 8.19 -2.24
C PHE A 148 -6.51 8.40 -2.81
N ALA A 149 -6.83 9.63 -3.20
CA ALA A 149 -8.02 10.00 -3.95
C ALA A 149 -7.60 10.53 -5.33
N PHE A 150 -8.18 9.99 -6.39
CA PHE A 150 -7.90 10.45 -7.75
C PHE A 150 -8.58 11.80 -7.99
N VAL A 151 -7.80 12.80 -8.43
CA VAL A 151 -8.27 14.15 -8.72
C VAL A 151 -8.49 14.35 -10.22
N GLY A 152 -7.53 13.92 -11.05
CA GLY A 152 -7.67 14.06 -12.48
C GLY A 152 -6.51 13.46 -13.25
N ARG A 153 -6.76 13.29 -14.54
CA ARG A 153 -5.81 12.86 -15.55
C ARG A 153 -5.56 14.02 -16.50
N GLU A 154 -4.32 14.16 -17.03
CA GLU A 154 -3.93 15.27 -17.90
C GLU A 154 -4.38 16.62 -17.30
N TYR A 155 -4.08 16.76 -16.00
CA TYR A 155 -4.56 17.88 -15.20
C TYR A 155 -3.83 19.17 -15.61
N ARG A 156 -4.59 20.11 -16.18
CA ARG A 156 -4.03 21.39 -16.68
C ARG A 156 -3.64 22.30 -15.53
N ILE A 157 -2.41 22.78 -15.58
CA ILE A 157 -1.90 23.86 -14.70
C ILE A 157 -1.30 24.98 -15.56
N GLU A 158 -1.37 26.21 -15.08
CA GLU A 158 -0.77 27.37 -15.72
C GLU A 158 0.43 27.84 -14.89
N ILE A 159 1.60 27.91 -15.53
CA ILE A 159 2.83 28.41 -14.92
C ILE A 159 3.31 29.60 -15.73
N GLY A 160 3.10 30.79 -15.18
CA GLY A 160 3.33 32.02 -15.94
C GLY A 160 2.39 32.11 -17.14
N SER A 161 2.95 32.09 -18.36
CA SER A 161 2.19 32.09 -19.62
C SER A 161 2.15 30.71 -20.31
N THR A 162 2.64 29.66 -19.66
CA THR A 162 2.77 28.32 -20.25
C THR A 162 1.75 27.39 -19.65
N GLU A 163 1.01 26.69 -20.51
CA GLU A 163 0.15 25.57 -20.12
C GLU A 163 0.98 24.31 -19.96
N ASN A 164 0.75 23.60 -18.87
CA ASN A 164 1.37 22.32 -18.56
C ASN A 164 0.29 21.31 -18.17
N PHE A 165 0.57 20.04 -18.37
CA PHE A 165 -0.37 18.96 -18.07
C PHE A 165 0.32 17.91 -17.21
N ILE A 166 -0.21 17.71 -16.02
CA ILE A 166 0.19 16.63 -15.10
C ILE A 166 -0.47 15.35 -15.57
N ASP A 167 0.29 14.29 -15.80
CA ASP A 167 -0.26 13.01 -16.28
C ASP A 167 -1.38 12.49 -15.39
N MET A 168 -1.14 12.42 -14.08
CA MET A 168 -2.16 12.07 -13.08
C MET A 168 -1.94 12.84 -11.79
N LEU A 169 -3.02 13.40 -11.26
CA LEU A 169 -3.03 14.12 -10.00
C LEU A 169 -3.87 13.34 -8.99
N PHE A 170 -3.32 13.12 -7.80
CA PHE A 170 -3.99 12.53 -6.66
C PHE A 170 -3.95 13.48 -5.47
N TYR A 171 -4.83 13.27 -4.51
CA TYR A 171 -4.78 13.87 -3.19
C TYR A 171 -4.63 12.79 -2.14
N HIS A 172 -3.67 12.95 -1.25
CA HIS A 172 -3.48 12.00 -0.15
C HIS A 172 -4.15 12.53 1.13
N ILE A 173 -5.24 11.85 1.53
CA ILE A 173 -6.14 12.30 2.59
C ILE A 173 -5.43 12.41 3.95
N ARG A 174 -4.57 11.44 4.30
CA ARG A 174 -3.88 11.42 5.61
C ARG A 174 -2.70 12.39 5.69
N LEU A 175 -2.04 12.65 4.57
CA LEU A 175 -0.91 13.58 4.48
C LEU A 175 -1.36 15.01 4.16
N HIS A 176 -2.64 15.20 3.77
CA HIS A 176 -3.20 16.49 3.36
C HIS A 176 -2.39 17.18 2.25
N CYS A 177 -1.93 16.42 1.25
CA CYS A 177 -1.14 16.95 0.15
C CYS A 177 -1.59 16.39 -1.20
N TYR A 178 -1.29 17.13 -2.26
CA TYR A 178 -1.38 16.62 -3.62
C TYR A 178 -0.19 15.72 -3.94
N VAL A 179 -0.43 14.71 -4.75
CA VAL A 179 0.59 13.79 -5.26
C VAL A 179 0.55 13.82 -6.77
N VAL A 180 1.65 14.29 -7.34
CA VAL A 180 1.85 14.34 -8.79
C VAL A 180 2.48 13.04 -9.25
N VAL A 181 1.90 12.41 -10.24
CA VAL A 181 2.42 11.20 -10.88
C VAL A 181 2.67 11.51 -12.35
N GLU A 182 3.91 11.33 -12.76
CA GLU A 182 4.37 11.43 -14.16
C GLU A 182 4.75 10.03 -14.63
N VAL A 183 4.28 9.63 -15.80
CA VAL A 183 4.47 8.29 -16.37
C VAL A 183 5.52 8.36 -17.46
N LYS A 184 6.53 7.52 -17.38
CA LYS A 184 7.58 7.36 -18.40
C LYS A 184 7.79 5.89 -18.72
N VAL A 185 8.05 5.57 -19.97
CA VAL A 185 8.34 4.21 -20.45
C VAL A 185 9.82 4.03 -20.82
N THR A 186 10.62 5.06 -20.61
CA THR A 186 12.07 5.08 -20.84
C THR A 186 12.84 4.97 -19.53
N GLU A 187 14.13 4.75 -19.61
CA GLU A 187 15.02 4.87 -18.45
C GLU A 187 14.96 6.27 -17.85
N PHE A 188 15.28 6.39 -16.56
CA PHE A 188 15.22 7.65 -15.84
C PHE A 188 16.20 8.68 -16.44
N GLU A 189 15.70 9.88 -16.68
CA GLU A 189 16.49 11.05 -17.06
C GLU A 189 16.32 12.17 -16.03
N SER A 190 17.40 12.94 -15.76
CA SER A 190 17.38 14.05 -14.81
C SER A 190 16.36 15.15 -15.17
N SER A 191 16.04 15.28 -16.46
CA SER A 191 14.99 16.19 -16.98
C SER A 191 13.62 15.90 -16.40
N TYR A 192 13.30 14.62 -16.11
CA TYR A 192 12.00 14.23 -15.52
C TYR A 192 11.84 14.76 -14.10
N ALA A 193 12.92 14.74 -13.31
CA ALA A 193 12.90 15.34 -11.97
C ALA A 193 12.69 16.85 -12.03
N GLY A 194 13.27 17.54 -13.04
CA GLY A 194 13.03 18.97 -13.28
C GLY A 194 11.56 19.26 -13.62
N GLN A 195 10.95 18.45 -14.47
CA GLN A 195 9.53 18.56 -14.83
C GLN A 195 8.63 18.42 -13.60
N LEU A 196 8.83 17.35 -12.79
CA LEU A 196 8.10 17.15 -11.55
C LEU A 196 8.29 18.30 -10.56
N GLY A 197 9.53 18.80 -10.41
CA GLY A 197 9.83 19.94 -9.56
C GLY A 197 9.06 21.20 -9.98
N THR A 198 8.89 21.43 -11.28
CA THR A 198 8.09 22.53 -11.81
C THR A 198 6.62 22.38 -11.43
N TYR A 199 6.05 21.18 -11.49
CA TYR A 199 4.66 20.93 -11.12
C TYR A 199 4.39 21.09 -9.62
N VAL A 200 5.36 20.73 -8.78
CA VAL A 200 5.21 20.84 -7.31
C VAL A 200 5.29 22.28 -6.82
N VAL A 201 5.96 23.17 -7.56
CA VAL A 201 6.12 24.59 -7.18
C VAL A 201 4.98 25.46 -7.74
N ALA A 202 4.25 24.98 -8.73
CA ALA A 202 3.13 25.68 -9.35
C ALA A 202 1.85 25.61 -8.52
#